data_9c86de98265104cdf65f47a9e336ab5b
#
_entry.id   9c86de98265104cdf65f47a9e336ab5b
#
_cell.length_a   1.000
_cell.length_b   1.000
_cell.length_c   1.000
_cell.angle_alpha   90.00
_cell.angle_beta   90.00
_cell.angle_gamma   90.00
#
_symmetry.space_group_name_H-M   'P 1'
#
loop_
_entity.id
_entity.type
_entity.pdbx_description
1 polymer ?
#
loop_
_entity_poly.entity_id
_entity_poly.type
_entity_poly.pdbx_seq_one_letter_code
_entity_poly.pdbx_strand_id
1 'polypeptide(L)'
;IAVAGPATSPEYLPIHLAQAGGYFVQEKLQVTLKVERSEGDAALALARGRADIAATSLDAAYRLGHVAGAPPLLLFGLTAAPPVALLVSASHKDTVRSPSDLRGQPVGLPGIGAPEQAMLATILARAGVKIHQVPLRTFSNRGLAGALEQGEVTAAVMADPWATRLVADGTASILVDLRTRSDAARWLGAGTVHAALFVRDEGRPGDQELAALVRALLRAAAKVAEAPAE
;
A
#
# COMPACT_ATOMS: atom_id res chain seq x y z
N ILE A 1 -2.45 16.00 -9.61
CA ILE A 1 -2.30 14.98 -8.56
C ILE A 1 -1.05 14.17 -8.83
N ALA A 2 -0.13 14.09 -7.88
CA ALA A 2 0.96 13.11 -7.90
C ALA A 2 0.46 11.78 -7.35
N VAL A 3 0.55 10.70 -8.12
CA VAL A 3 0.05 9.36 -7.76
C VAL A 3 1.23 8.41 -7.61
N ALA A 4 1.31 7.71 -6.49
CA ALA A 4 2.44 6.85 -6.13
C ALA A 4 2.49 5.50 -6.88
N GLY A 5 1.57 5.22 -7.78
CA GLY A 5 1.55 3.96 -8.52
C GLY A 5 0.76 4.02 -9.82
N PRO A 6 1.02 3.08 -10.73
CA PRO A 6 0.31 2.95 -11.99
C PRO A 6 -1.14 2.46 -11.78
N ALA A 7 -1.92 2.43 -12.87
CA ALA A 7 -3.31 1.92 -12.85
C ALA A 7 -3.44 0.44 -12.43
N THR A 8 -2.34 -0.29 -12.42
CA THR A 8 -2.27 -1.69 -11.93
C THR A 8 -2.07 -1.80 -10.41
N SER A 9 -1.86 -0.68 -9.70
CA SER A 9 -1.78 -0.64 -8.25
C SER A 9 -3.19 -0.55 -7.65
N PRO A 10 -3.68 -1.59 -6.96
CA PRO A 10 -5.07 -1.62 -6.47
C PRO A 10 -5.43 -0.44 -5.57
N GLU A 11 -4.49 0.03 -4.76
CA GLU A 11 -4.67 1.13 -3.82
C GLU A 11 -4.95 2.49 -4.49
N TYR A 12 -4.47 2.68 -5.74
CA TYR A 12 -4.66 3.93 -6.49
C TYR A 12 -5.65 3.78 -7.65
N LEU A 13 -6.20 2.59 -7.86
CA LEU A 13 -7.13 2.27 -8.94
C LEU A 13 -8.32 3.26 -9.04
N PRO A 14 -8.96 3.70 -7.93
CA PRO A 14 -10.06 4.65 -8.03
C PRO A 14 -9.69 5.98 -8.72
N ILE A 15 -8.44 6.44 -8.58
CA ILE A 15 -7.97 7.69 -9.20
C ILE A 15 -7.84 7.50 -10.72
N HIS A 16 -7.21 6.41 -11.13
CA HIS A 16 -7.04 6.09 -12.55
C HIS A 16 -8.38 5.84 -13.24
N LEU A 17 -9.32 5.18 -12.56
CA LEU A 17 -10.67 4.98 -13.06
C LEU A 17 -11.45 6.29 -13.15
N ALA A 18 -11.31 7.20 -12.18
CA ALA A 18 -11.94 8.51 -12.24
C ALA A 18 -11.45 9.31 -13.45
N GLN A 19 -10.16 9.21 -13.76
CA GLN A 19 -9.59 9.84 -14.97
C GLN A 19 -10.12 9.18 -16.24
N ALA A 20 -10.01 7.85 -16.35
CA ALA A 20 -10.41 7.11 -17.56
C ALA A 20 -11.92 7.16 -17.81
N GLY A 21 -12.74 7.13 -16.76
CA GLY A 21 -14.20 7.23 -16.84
C GLY A 21 -14.73 8.65 -16.99
N GLY A 22 -13.86 9.66 -17.05
CA GLY A 22 -14.25 11.07 -17.20
C GLY A 22 -14.98 11.65 -15.99
N TYR A 23 -14.90 11.01 -14.79
CA TYR A 23 -15.63 11.48 -13.60
C TYR A 23 -15.13 12.84 -13.12
N PHE A 24 -13.85 13.16 -13.29
CA PHE A 24 -13.32 14.50 -12.98
C PHE A 24 -13.95 15.56 -13.88
N VAL A 25 -14.07 15.29 -15.19
CA VAL A 25 -14.69 16.21 -16.14
C VAL A 25 -16.17 16.42 -15.84
N GLN A 26 -16.89 15.36 -15.45
CA GLN A 26 -18.30 15.45 -15.02
C GLN A 26 -18.49 16.37 -13.80
N GLU A 27 -17.51 16.41 -12.91
CA GLU A 27 -17.47 17.32 -11.77
C GLU A 27 -16.84 18.69 -12.11
N LYS A 28 -16.60 18.97 -13.39
CA LYS A 28 -15.99 20.23 -13.90
C LYS A 28 -14.57 20.47 -13.38
N LEU A 29 -13.84 19.40 -13.05
CA LEU A 29 -12.44 19.47 -12.62
C LEU A 29 -11.51 19.23 -13.80
N GLN A 30 -10.46 20.04 -13.90
CA GLN A 30 -9.31 19.78 -14.75
C GLN A 30 -8.21 19.12 -13.91
N VAL A 31 -8.09 17.80 -14.03
CA VAL A 31 -7.13 17.02 -13.26
C VAL A 31 -6.03 16.49 -14.16
N THR A 32 -4.79 16.81 -13.83
CA THR A 32 -3.61 16.18 -14.43
C THR A 32 -3.05 15.15 -13.46
N LEU A 33 -2.99 13.89 -13.88
CA LEU A 33 -2.34 12.84 -13.11
C LEU A 33 -0.88 12.72 -13.52
N LYS A 34 0.01 12.70 -12.54
CA LYS A 34 1.42 12.39 -12.70
C LYS A 34 1.75 11.16 -11.87
N VAL A 35 2.05 10.07 -12.55
CA VAL A 35 2.50 8.84 -11.90
C VAL A 35 3.96 9.02 -11.46
N GLU A 36 4.19 8.90 -10.17
CA GLU A 36 5.50 8.95 -9.56
C GLU A 36 6.09 7.54 -9.39
N ARG A 37 7.41 7.45 -9.20
CA ARG A 37 8.12 6.16 -9.13
C ARG A 37 7.91 5.43 -7.81
N SER A 38 7.57 6.19 -6.76
CA SER A 38 7.40 5.67 -5.41
C SER A 38 6.44 6.53 -4.59
N GLU A 39 5.99 5.98 -3.48
CA GLU A 39 5.20 6.72 -2.48
C GLU A 39 5.97 7.93 -1.94
N GLY A 40 7.27 7.77 -1.72
CA GLY A 40 8.14 8.87 -1.30
C GLY A 40 8.22 10.01 -2.34
N ASP A 41 8.28 9.67 -3.64
CA ASP A 41 8.33 10.69 -4.70
C ASP A 41 7.01 11.47 -4.78
N ALA A 42 5.86 10.80 -4.64
CA ALA A 42 4.56 11.45 -4.60
C ALA A 42 4.42 12.36 -3.38
N ALA A 43 4.82 11.88 -2.20
CA ALA A 43 4.82 12.68 -0.97
C ALA A 43 5.74 13.91 -1.08
N LEU A 44 6.94 13.76 -1.64
CA LEU A 44 7.86 14.87 -1.88
C LEU A 44 7.37 15.84 -2.95
N ALA A 45 6.62 15.37 -3.95
CA ALA A 45 6.01 16.25 -4.94
C ALA A 45 5.01 17.20 -4.28
N LEU A 46 4.18 16.69 -3.35
CA LEU A 46 3.28 17.50 -2.55
C LEU A 46 4.05 18.47 -1.63
N ALA A 47 4.96 17.96 -0.81
CA ALA A 47 5.69 18.75 0.18
C ALA A 47 6.47 19.92 -0.47
N ARG A 48 6.97 19.73 -1.69
CA ARG A 48 7.71 20.76 -2.46
C ARG A 48 6.82 21.64 -3.34
N GLY A 49 5.50 21.51 -3.27
CA GLY A 49 4.57 22.28 -4.09
C GLY A 49 4.58 21.98 -5.58
N ARG A 50 5.12 20.82 -5.99
CA ARG A 50 5.11 20.36 -7.38
C ARG A 50 3.81 19.68 -7.79
N ALA A 51 2.97 19.38 -6.82
CA ALA A 51 1.62 18.88 -6.98
C ALA A 51 0.72 19.51 -5.89
N ASP A 52 -0.53 19.75 -6.22
CA ASP A 52 -1.53 20.27 -5.28
C ASP A 52 -2.04 19.20 -4.34
N ILE A 53 -2.05 17.95 -4.83
CA ILE A 53 -2.55 16.77 -4.15
C ILE A 53 -1.57 15.61 -4.37
N ALA A 54 -1.32 14.83 -3.32
CA ALA A 54 -0.62 13.54 -3.46
C ALA A 54 -1.54 12.39 -3.08
N ALA A 55 -1.53 11.33 -3.90
CA ALA A 55 -2.07 10.03 -3.58
C ALA A 55 -0.90 9.11 -3.22
N THR A 56 -0.76 8.78 -1.95
CA THR A 56 0.40 8.06 -1.43
C THR A 56 0.05 7.36 -0.10
N SER A 57 0.99 6.60 0.47
CA SER A 57 0.79 5.99 1.79
C SER A 57 0.81 7.03 2.91
N LEU A 58 0.13 6.71 4.00
CA LEU A 58 0.10 7.54 5.20
C LEU A 58 1.52 7.75 5.76
N ASP A 59 2.32 6.68 5.83
CA ASP A 59 3.71 6.76 6.32
C ASP A 59 4.57 7.71 5.48
N ALA A 60 4.56 7.54 4.15
CA ALA A 60 5.36 8.38 3.26
C ALA A 60 4.94 9.86 3.36
N ALA A 61 3.63 10.14 3.39
CA ALA A 61 3.11 11.48 3.47
C ALA A 61 3.56 12.21 4.74
N TYR A 62 3.35 11.61 5.90
CA TYR A 62 3.70 12.26 7.17
C TYR A 62 5.21 12.31 7.43
N ARG A 63 5.93 11.22 7.18
CA ARG A 63 7.37 11.18 7.38
C ARG A 63 8.10 12.21 6.52
N LEU A 64 7.81 12.24 5.22
CA LEU A 64 8.52 13.14 4.30
C LEU A 64 7.97 14.57 4.35
N GLY A 65 6.68 14.76 4.61
CA GLY A 65 6.10 16.07 4.85
C GLY A 65 6.67 16.73 6.09
N HIS A 66 6.84 15.96 7.18
CA HIS A 66 7.45 16.46 8.41
C HIS A 66 8.91 16.88 8.20
N VAL A 67 9.71 16.02 7.53
CA VAL A 67 11.12 16.34 7.20
C VAL A 67 11.23 17.57 6.31
N ALA A 68 10.29 17.78 5.41
CA ALA A 68 10.25 18.97 4.53
C ALA A 68 9.67 20.23 5.20
N GLY A 69 9.24 20.15 6.47
CA GLY A 69 8.59 21.26 7.17
C GLY A 69 7.20 21.61 6.65
N ALA A 70 6.57 20.74 5.88
CA ALA A 70 5.27 20.90 5.26
C ALA A 70 4.37 19.70 5.59
N PRO A 71 3.88 19.57 6.82
CA PRO A 71 3.03 18.45 7.22
C PRO A 71 1.75 18.43 6.38
N PRO A 72 1.38 17.27 5.81
CA PRO A 72 0.21 17.17 4.97
C PRO A 72 -1.08 17.06 5.80
N LEU A 73 -2.19 17.48 5.20
CA LEU A 73 -3.53 17.20 5.68
C LEU A 73 -4.10 16.01 4.90
N LEU A 74 -4.65 15.02 5.61
CA LEU A 74 -5.36 13.90 4.99
C LEU A 74 -6.73 14.40 4.53
N LEU A 75 -6.98 14.26 3.22
CA LEU A 75 -8.25 14.66 2.61
C LEU A 75 -9.23 13.49 2.52
N PHE A 76 -8.77 12.32 2.06
CA PHE A 76 -9.64 11.19 1.74
C PHE A 76 -8.86 9.88 1.77
N GLY A 77 -9.37 8.87 2.51
CA GLY A 77 -8.81 7.53 2.51
C GLY A 77 -9.18 6.77 1.25
N LEU A 78 -8.20 6.26 0.52
CA LEU A 78 -8.42 5.44 -0.68
C LEU A 78 -8.62 3.98 -0.34
N THR A 79 -7.80 3.46 0.59
CA THR A 79 -7.86 2.06 1.01
C THR A 79 -7.76 1.94 2.52
N ALA A 80 -8.58 1.07 3.08
CA ALA A 80 -8.58 0.72 4.51
C ALA A 80 -7.79 -0.56 4.80
N ALA A 81 -7.41 -1.29 3.77
CA ALA A 81 -6.61 -2.50 3.84
C ALA A 81 -5.47 -2.40 2.82
N PRO A 82 -4.21 -2.61 3.22
CA PRO A 82 -3.11 -2.62 2.27
C PRO A 82 -3.23 -3.86 1.37
N PRO A 83 -2.92 -3.76 0.06
CA PRO A 83 -2.96 -4.90 -0.86
C PRO A 83 -1.73 -5.80 -0.66
N VAL A 84 -1.46 -6.20 0.58
CA VAL A 84 -0.25 -6.87 1.01
C VAL A 84 -0.59 -8.13 1.80
N ALA A 85 0.19 -9.19 1.61
CA ALA A 85 0.14 -10.40 2.43
C ALA A 85 1.53 -10.79 2.94
N LEU A 86 1.60 -11.37 4.12
CA LEU A 86 2.75 -12.10 4.61
C LEU A 86 2.60 -13.55 4.16
N LEU A 87 3.46 -13.96 3.26
CA LEU A 87 3.47 -15.29 2.64
C LEU A 87 4.57 -16.16 3.25
N VAL A 88 4.33 -17.45 3.29
CA VAL A 88 5.33 -18.48 3.63
C VAL A 88 5.61 -19.32 2.40
N SER A 89 6.88 -19.59 2.13
CA SER A 89 7.29 -20.53 1.07
C SER A 89 6.62 -21.89 1.23
N ALA A 90 6.21 -22.51 0.13
CA ALA A 90 5.60 -23.83 0.14
C ALA A 90 6.46 -24.88 0.85
N SER A 91 7.79 -24.75 0.80
CA SER A 91 8.73 -25.64 1.49
C SER A 91 8.70 -25.52 3.03
N HIS A 92 8.16 -24.43 3.58
CA HIS A 92 8.11 -24.14 5.01
C HIS A 92 6.70 -24.11 5.61
N LYS A 93 5.65 -24.35 4.79
CA LYS A 93 4.24 -24.23 5.21
C LYS A 93 3.86 -25.12 6.41
N ASP A 94 4.54 -26.25 6.56
CA ASP A 94 4.25 -27.20 7.64
C ASP A 94 4.96 -26.85 8.96
N THR A 95 6.03 -26.06 8.89
CA THR A 95 6.86 -25.65 10.02
C THR A 95 6.55 -24.23 10.51
N VAL A 96 6.03 -23.36 9.62
CA VAL A 96 5.67 -21.97 9.93
C VAL A 96 4.16 -21.80 9.80
N ARG A 97 3.47 -21.83 10.94
CA ARG A 97 2.00 -21.74 11.03
C ARG A 97 1.52 -20.46 11.67
N SER A 98 2.41 -19.69 12.26
CA SER A 98 2.12 -18.41 12.91
C SER A 98 3.28 -17.44 12.76
N PRO A 99 3.07 -16.11 12.88
CA PRO A 99 4.16 -15.15 12.82
C PRO A 99 5.23 -15.35 13.90
N SER A 100 4.91 -16.00 15.03
CA SER A 100 5.89 -16.33 16.08
C SER A 100 6.96 -17.32 15.62
N ASP A 101 6.65 -18.18 14.65
CA ASP A 101 7.55 -19.19 14.11
C ASP A 101 8.63 -18.59 13.19
N LEU A 102 8.47 -17.30 12.84
CA LEU A 102 9.45 -16.55 12.04
C LEU A 102 10.68 -16.10 12.85
N ARG A 103 10.71 -16.33 14.16
CA ARG A 103 11.89 -16.01 14.98
C ARG A 103 13.12 -16.76 14.46
N GLY A 104 14.17 -16.01 14.09
CA GLY A 104 15.41 -16.55 13.52
C GLY A 104 15.30 -16.98 12.06
N GLN A 105 14.13 -16.91 11.44
CA GLN A 105 13.90 -17.28 10.04
C GLN A 105 14.08 -16.07 9.12
N PRO A 106 14.71 -16.24 7.94
CA PRO A 106 14.89 -15.14 6.99
C PRO A 106 13.55 -14.72 6.37
N VAL A 107 13.25 -13.42 6.44
CA VAL A 107 12.04 -12.84 5.84
C VAL A 107 12.41 -11.82 4.78
N GLY A 108 11.80 -11.95 3.60
CA GLY A 108 12.01 -11.09 2.45
C GLY A 108 11.11 -9.85 2.47
N LEU A 109 11.67 -8.72 2.02
CA LEU A 109 11.00 -7.42 1.91
C LEU A 109 11.38 -6.72 0.59
N PRO A 110 10.52 -5.84 0.04
CA PRO A 110 10.87 -5.05 -1.15
C PRO A 110 11.94 -3.99 -0.87
N GLY A 111 12.13 -3.58 0.38
CA GLY A 111 13.17 -2.62 0.78
C GLY A 111 13.18 -2.34 2.27
N ILE A 112 14.35 -1.92 2.77
CA ILE A 112 14.45 -1.40 4.13
C ILE A 112 13.84 0.00 4.19
N GLY A 113 12.98 0.23 5.20
CA GLY A 113 12.21 1.48 5.34
C GLY A 113 10.96 1.54 4.46
N ALA A 114 10.66 0.47 3.71
CA ALA A 114 9.40 0.34 2.99
C ALA A 114 8.22 0.12 3.98
N PRO A 115 6.98 0.50 3.62
CA PRO A 115 5.80 0.29 4.46
C PRO A 115 5.62 -1.17 4.91
N GLU A 116 5.99 -2.12 4.06
CA GLU A 116 5.94 -3.55 4.35
C GLU A 116 6.79 -3.95 5.57
N GLN A 117 7.92 -3.26 5.79
CA GLN A 117 8.74 -3.49 6.98
C GLN A 117 8.01 -3.07 8.27
N ALA A 118 7.31 -1.94 8.24
CA ALA A 118 6.52 -1.47 9.38
C ALA A 118 5.33 -2.41 9.66
N MET A 119 4.68 -2.90 8.62
CA MET A 119 3.61 -3.90 8.72
C MET A 119 4.13 -5.20 9.34
N LEU A 120 5.26 -5.71 8.83
CA LEU A 120 5.91 -6.91 9.41
C LEU A 120 6.26 -6.70 10.87
N ALA A 121 6.87 -5.57 11.23
CA ALA A 121 7.22 -5.25 12.61
C ALA A 121 5.99 -5.28 13.54
N THR A 122 4.86 -4.74 13.06
CA THR A 122 3.60 -4.73 13.82
C THR A 122 3.02 -6.14 13.98
N ILE A 123 3.02 -6.94 12.91
CA ILE A 123 2.55 -8.34 12.95
C ILE A 123 3.41 -9.16 13.93
N LEU A 124 4.73 -9.06 13.81
CA LEU A 124 5.67 -9.77 14.68
C LEU A 124 5.51 -9.35 16.15
N ALA A 125 5.38 -8.06 16.43
CA ALA A 125 5.19 -7.54 17.78
C ALA A 125 3.93 -8.13 18.44
N ARG A 126 2.82 -8.24 17.69
CA ARG A 126 1.59 -8.88 18.17
C ARG A 126 1.74 -10.38 18.42
N ALA A 127 2.68 -11.02 17.72
CA ALA A 127 3.05 -12.43 17.93
C ALA A 127 4.16 -12.61 18.97
N GLY A 128 4.57 -11.55 19.70
CA GLY A 128 5.61 -11.61 20.73
C GLY A 128 7.04 -11.72 20.18
N VAL A 129 7.25 -11.35 18.92
CA VAL A 129 8.57 -11.36 18.25
C VAL A 129 9.00 -9.93 17.95
N LYS A 130 10.24 -9.59 18.29
CA LYS A 130 10.82 -8.29 17.91
C LYS A 130 11.42 -8.37 16.52
N ILE A 131 11.29 -7.32 15.72
CA ILE A 131 11.75 -7.29 14.32
C ILE A 131 13.25 -7.66 14.19
N HIS A 132 14.09 -7.25 15.14
CA HIS A 132 15.53 -7.57 15.14
C HIS A 132 15.84 -9.05 15.41
N GLN A 133 14.86 -9.86 15.82
CA GLN A 133 15.00 -11.30 15.97
C GLN A 133 14.74 -12.07 14.67
N VAL A 134 14.41 -11.34 13.59
CA VAL A 134 14.11 -11.88 12.28
C VAL A 134 15.12 -11.34 11.27
N PRO A 135 15.95 -12.17 10.65
CA PRO A 135 16.87 -11.75 9.59
C PRO A 135 16.08 -11.20 8.39
N LEU A 136 16.23 -9.92 8.07
CA LEU A 136 15.57 -9.30 6.93
C LEU A 136 16.47 -9.38 5.70
N ARG A 137 15.88 -9.72 4.55
CA ARG A 137 16.52 -9.72 3.23
C ARG A 137 15.70 -8.88 2.26
N THR A 138 16.37 -8.11 1.41
CA THR A 138 15.69 -7.22 0.46
C THR A 138 15.91 -7.66 -0.97
N PHE A 139 14.82 -7.62 -1.74
CA PHE A 139 14.79 -7.98 -3.15
C PHE A 139 13.81 -7.08 -3.90
N SER A 140 13.93 -6.98 -5.22
CA SER A 140 12.80 -6.50 -6.03
C SER A 140 11.61 -7.46 -5.91
N ASN A 141 10.40 -7.03 -6.27
CA ASN A 141 9.22 -7.91 -6.21
C ASN A 141 9.41 -9.24 -6.96
N ARG A 142 10.04 -9.19 -8.14
CA ARG A 142 10.38 -10.39 -8.90
C ARG A 142 11.44 -11.25 -8.20
N GLY A 143 12.42 -10.62 -7.57
CA GLY A 143 13.44 -11.32 -6.79
C GLY A 143 12.86 -11.98 -5.54
N LEU A 144 11.90 -11.35 -4.87
CA LEU A 144 11.17 -11.93 -3.74
C LEU A 144 10.40 -13.19 -4.13
N ALA A 145 9.73 -13.17 -5.30
CA ALA A 145 9.04 -14.33 -5.82
C ALA A 145 10.01 -15.51 -6.00
N GLY A 146 11.14 -15.28 -6.67
CA GLY A 146 12.17 -16.30 -6.83
C GLY A 146 12.79 -16.77 -5.51
N ALA A 147 13.03 -15.85 -4.56
CA ALA A 147 13.59 -16.19 -3.25
C ALA A 147 12.63 -17.09 -2.41
N LEU A 148 11.31 -16.84 -2.51
CA LEU A 148 10.29 -17.72 -1.90
C LEU A 148 10.26 -19.11 -2.57
N GLU A 149 10.27 -19.14 -3.90
CA GLU A 149 10.24 -20.38 -4.68
C GLU A 149 11.46 -21.27 -4.38
N GLN A 150 12.64 -20.67 -4.29
CA GLN A 150 13.90 -21.36 -4.03
C GLN A 150 14.15 -21.63 -2.54
N GLY A 151 13.30 -21.14 -1.65
CA GLY A 151 13.46 -21.28 -0.21
C GLY A 151 14.62 -20.47 0.39
N GLU A 152 15.13 -19.45 -0.35
CA GLU A 152 16.14 -18.53 0.18
C GLU A 152 15.62 -17.68 1.33
N VAL A 153 14.32 -17.43 1.34
CA VAL A 153 13.57 -16.82 2.45
C VAL A 153 12.45 -17.76 2.87
N THR A 154 12.25 -17.86 4.17
CA THR A 154 11.16 -18.66 4.75
C THR A 154 9.80 -18.03 4.51
N ALA A 155 9.75 -16.68 4.56
CA ALA A 155 8.55 -15.90 4.34
C ALA A 155 8.89 -14.59 3.61
N ALA A 156 7.88 -13.93 3.05
CA ALA A 156 8.05 -12.59 2.48
C ALA A 156 6.77 -11.77 2.64
N VAL A 157 6.93 -10.46 2.81
CA VAL A 157 5.82 -9.50 2.74
C VAL A 157 5.73 -9.01 1.30
N MET A 158 4.60 -9.30 0.66
CA MET A 158 4.41 -9.03 -0.77
C MET A 158 3.09 -8.34 -1.06
N ALA A 159 3.15 -7.38 -1.98
CA ALA A 159 1.96 -6.72 -2.50
C ALA A 159 1.35 -7.49 -3.67
N ASP A 160 0.05 -7.26 -3.91
CA ASP A 160 -0.61 -7.72 -5.13
C ASP A 160 -0.07 -6.94 -6.37
N PRO A 161 -0.08 -7.59 -7.55
CA PRO A 161 -0.65 -8.91 -7.87
C PRO A 161 0.28 -10.09 -7.56
N TRP A 162 1.48 -9.84 -7.04
CA TRP A 162 2.46 -10.90 -6.79
C TRP A 162 1.99 -11.89 -5.70
N ALA A 163 1.40 -11.37 -4.61
CA ALA A 163 0.91 -12.22 -3.53
C ALA A 163 -0.15 -13.20 -4.03
N THR A 164 -1.16 -12.72 -4.77
CA THR A 164 -2.21 -13.56 -5.34
C THR A 164 -1.64 -14.61 -6.29
N ARG A 165 -0.69 -14.22 -7.15
CA ARG A 165 -0.07 -15.12 -8.13
C ARG A 165 0.66 -16.28 -7.48
N LEU A 166 1.54 -15.98 -6.49
CA LEU A 166 2.33 -17.01 -5.79
C LEU A 166 1.48 -17.99 -4.99
N VAL A 167 0.33 -17.53 -4.49
CA VAL A 167 -0.64 -18.39 -3.82
C VAL A 167 -1.38 -19.27 -4.83
N ALA A 168 -1.80 -18.71 -5.96
CA ALA A 168 -2.54 -19.42 -6.98
C ALA A 168 -1.71 -20.52 -7.67
N ASP A 169 -0.41 -20.31 -7.87
CA ASP A 169 0.49 -21.30 -8.45
C ASP A 169 1.10 -22.28 -7.42
N GLY A 170 0.75 -22.11 -6.14
CA GLY A 170 1.19 -23.01 -5.07
C GLY A 170 2.63 -22.79 -4.59
N THR A 171 3.30 -21.76 -5.06
CA THR A 171 4.67 -21.39 -4.63
C THR A 171 4.72 -20.96 -3.17
N ALA A 172 3.65 -20.34 -2.68
CA ALA A 172 3.54 -19.85 -1.30
C ALA A 172 2.14 -20.08 -0.72
N SER A 173 2.05 -20.02 0.60
CA SER A 173 0.80 -19.99 1.34
C SER A 173 0.67 -18.70 2.16
N ILE A 174 -0.55 -18.28 2.45
CA ILE A 174 -0.81 -17.08 3.23
C ILE A 174 -0.64 -17.39 4.72
N LEU A 175 0.22 -16.63 5.41
CA LEU A 175 0.35 -16.64 6.86
C LEU A 175 -0.50 -15.53 7.50
N VAL A 176 -0.47 -14.33 6.91
CA VAL A 176 -1.32 -13.19 7.30
C VAL A 176 -1.80 -12.48 6.04
N ASP A 177 -3.11 -12.31 5.91
CA ASP A 177 -3.71 -11.61 4.79
C ASP A 177 -4.16 -10.20 5.20
N LEU A 178 -3.37 -9.19 4.87
CA LEU A 178 -3.72 -7.80 5.17
C LEU A 178 -4.70 -7.19 4.13
N ARG A 179 -5.00 -7.91 3.05
CA ARG A 179 -5.86 -7.42 1.95
C ARG A 179 -7.33 -7.34 2.35
N THR A 180 -7.71 -8.04 3.42
CA THR A 180 -9.06 -7.95 3.96
C THR A 180 -9.12 -6.90 5.09
N ARG A 181 -10.24 -6.17 5.17
CA ARG A 181 -10.43 -5.17 6.23
C ARG A 181 -10.40 -5.80 7.64
N SER A 182 -10.95 -7.00 7.80
CA SER A 182 -10.98 -7.73 9.06
C SER A 182 -9.57 -8.07 9.56
N ASP A 183 -8.74 -8.62 8.67
CA ASP A 183 -7.39 -9.02 9.06
C ASP A 183 -6.45 -7.81 9.17
N ALA A 184 -6.58 -6.81 8.31
CA ALA A 184 -5.89 -5.54 8.49
C ALA A 184 -6.21 -4.93 9.86
N ALA A 185 -7.48 -4.87 10.27
CA ALA A 185 -7.88 -4.37 11.58
C ALA A 185 -7.33 -5.23 12.72
N ARG A 186 -7.31 -6.56 12.56
CA ARG A 186 -6.75 -7.51 13.54
C ARG A 186 -5.25 -7.31 13.74
N TRP A 187 -4.49 -7.19 12.64
CA TRP A 187 -3.03 -7.19 12.69
C TRP A 187 -2.42 -5.80 12.76
N LEU A 188 -3.01 -4.80 12.14
CA LEU A 188 -2.48 -3.43 12.13
C LEU A 188 -3.22 -2.49 13.08
N GLY A 189 -4.48 -2.81 13.40
CA GLY A 189 -5.35 -2.00 14.24
C GLY A 189 -6.59 -1.51 13.50
N ALA A 190 -7.65 -1.24 14.25
CA ALA A 190 -8.89 -0.70 13.69
C ALA A 190 -8.66 0.73 13.17
N GLY A 191 -9.33 1.08 12.08
CA GLY A 191 -9.22 2.43 11.48
C GLY A 191 -7.94 2.66 10.68
N THR A 192 -7.20 1.61 10.33
CA THR A 192 -6.01 1.73 9.47
C THR A 192 -6.38 2.29 8.11
N VAL A 193 -5.67 3.34 7.69
CA VAL A 193 -5.66 3.87 6.34
C VAL A 193 -4.29 3.58 5.75
N HIS A 194 -4.24 2.89 4.62
CA HIS A 194 -2.96 2.59 3.96
C HIS A 194 -2.61 3.67 2.94
N ALA A 195 -3.44 3.85 1.93
CA ALA A 195 -3.30 4.89 0.93
C ALA A 195 -4.38 5.96 1.06
N ALA A 196 -4.01 7.20 0.86
CA ALA A 196 -4.92 8.34 0.97
C ALA A 196 -4.53 9.46 0.03
N LEU A 197 -5.43 10.41 -0.12
CA LEU A 197 -5.15 11.71 -0.71
C LEU A 197 -4.74 12.69 0.38
N PHE A 198 -3.69 13.42 0.09
CA PHE A 198 -3.12 14.45 0.95
C PHE A 198 -3.05 15.78 0.22
N VAL A 199 -3.26 16.86 0.97
CA VAL A 199 -3.08 18.25 0.53
C VAL A 199 -2.15 18.95 1.49
N ARG A 200 -1.56 20.08 1.08
CA ARG A 200 -0.93 21.03 2.00
C ARG A 200 -1.99 21.99 2.53
N ASP A 201 -1.76 22.57 3.68
CA ASP A 201 -2.62 23.61 4.20
C ASP A 201 -2.53 24.87 3.31
N GLU A 202 -1.30 25.29 3.01
CA GLU A 202 -1.04 26.41 2.12
C GLU A 202 -1.17 26.02 0.65
N GLY A 203 -1.95 26.79 -0.12
CA GLY A 203 -2.12 26.61 -1.57
C GLY A 203 -2.92 25.37 -1.94
N ARG A 204 -3.75 24.84 -1.03
CA ARG A 204 -4.67 23.74 -1.35
C ARG A 204 -5.78 24.22 -2.30
N PRO A 205 -6.33 23.30 -3.11
CA PRO A 205 -7.55 23.58 -3.86
C PRO A 205 -8.69 24.01 -2.96
N GLY A 206 -9.64 24.78 -3.50
CA GLY A 206 -10.81 25.24 -2.74
C GLY A 206 -11.70 24.10 -2.27
N ASP A 207 -12.45 24.33 -1.19
CA ASP A 207 -13.30 23.28 -0.58
C ASP A 207 -14.33 22.70 -1.58
N GLN A 208 -14.83 23.52 -2.52
CA GLN A 208 -15.73 23.05 -3.58
C GLN A 208 -15.04 22.12 -4.56
N GLU A 209 -13.78 22.40 -4.94
CA GLU A 209 -12.97 21.55 -5.82
C GLU A 209 -12.61 20.25 -5.12
N LEU A 210 -12.23 20.31 -3.85
CA LEU A 210 -11.95 19.11 -3.04
C LEU A 210 -13.19 18.24 -2.86
N ALA A 211 -14.36 18.84 -2.62
CA ALA A 211 -15.61 18.08 -2.55
C ALA A 211 -15.99 17.44 -3.89
N ALA A 212 -15.79 18.14 -5.00
CA ALA A 212 -16.00 17.61 -6.35
C ALA A 212 -15.04 16.44 -6.65
N LEU A 213 -13.78 16.56 -6.25
CA LEU A 213 -12.78 15.49 -6.36
C LEU A 213 -13.23 14.23 -5.60
N VAL A 214 -13.66 14.38 -4.35
CA VAL A 214 -14.14 13.27 -3.53
C VAL A 214 -15.36 12.59 -4.16
N ARG A 215 -16.33 13.37 -4.71
CA ARG A 215 -17.49 12.78 -5.42
C ARG A 215 -17.07 11.97 -6.64
N ALA A 216 -16.13 12.47 -7.44
CA ALA A 216 -15.59 11.74 -8.60
C ALA A 216 -14.95 10.40 -8.18
N LEU A 217 -14.17 10.41 -7.10
CA LEU A 217 -13.52 9.21 -6.57
C LEU A 217 -14.50 8.21 -5.97
N LEU A 218 -15.54 8.67 -5.27
CA LEU A 218 -16.59 7.78 -4.75
C LEU A 218 -17.34 7.07 -5.87
N ARG A 219 -17.62 7.75 -7.00
CA ARG A 219 -18.21 7.12 -8.19
C ARG A 219 -17.28 6.07 -8.79
N ALA A 220 -15.98 6.38 -8.90
CA ALA A 220 -15.00 5.42 -9.39
C ALA A 220 -14.88 4.19 -8.47
N ALA A 221 -14.85 4.39 -7.16
CA ALA A 221 -14.80 3.31 -6.18
C ALA A 221 -16.06 2.42 -6.24
N ALA A 222 -17.24 3.00 -6.43
CA ALA A 222 -18.49 2.24 -6.62
C ALA A 222 -18.41 1.34 -7.86
N LYS A 223 -17.82 1.83 -8.97
CA LYS A 223 -17.62 1.00 -10.17
C LYS A 223 -16.69 -0.18 -9.95
N VAL A 224 -15.65 -0.02 -9.13
CA VAL A 224 -14.77 -1.16 -8.74
C VAL A 224 -15.55 -2.21 -7.98
N ALA A 225 -16.43 -1.79 -7.04
CA ALA A 225 -17.21 -2.71 -6.23
C ALA A 225 -18.30 -3.45 -7.05
N GLU A 226 -18.77 -2.86 -8.15
CA GLU A 226 -19.76 -3.45 -9.06
C GLU A 226 -19.13 -4.40 -10.11
N ALA A 227 -17.81 -4.33 -10.31
CA ALA A 227 -17.13 -5.16 -11.30
C ALA A 227 -17.18 -6.64 -10.87
N PRO A 228 -17.55 -7.57 -11.78
CA PRO A 228 -17.54 -8.99 -11.47
C PRO A 228 -16.10 -9.43 -11.16
N ALA A 229 -15.97 -10.32 -10.19
CA ALA A 229 -14.71 -11.04 -9.96
C ALA A 229 -14.59 -12.10 -11.07
N GLU A 230 -13.71 -11.87 -12.06
CA GLU A 230 -13.33 -12.86 -13.07
C GLU A 230 -12.24 -13.79 -12.54
#